data_a3af218e3f583f5051c830b673952cb6
#
_entry.id   a3af218e3f583f5051c830b673952cb6
#
_cell.length_a   1.000
_cell.length_b   1.000
_cell.length_c   1.000
_cell.angle_alpha   90.00
_cell.angle_beta   90.00
_cell.angle_gamma   90.00
#
_symmetry.space_group_name_H-M   'P 1'
#
loop_
_entity.id
_entity.type
_entity.pdbx_description
1 polymer ?
#
loop_
_entity_poly.entity_id
_entity_poly.type
_entity_poly.pdbx_seq_one_letter_code
_entity_poly.pdbx_strand_id
1 'polypeptide(L)'
;MKRITTLFLTGLLLLSLIACGAKGAWQEQYDLGMRYLNEGNYEEAVIAFTAAIEIDAKRPEAYLGAADGYVGLGDYASARSILERGYAETGDESLKNLLDALPFVWPDDTVVEWSDPVFEQLVREAIGIPSGDVTVKDLDQVEQLVIMGDTFITINPDTEYERYAWRSVSGDHTSGSGSLFAFYTVDEVEYTTRGAITNVDALQYFRNLYSVMIVANHITDVSVLNDMPNVTDCYFWGNDISDLTPLERFDFTNHGGFAIQEEQFLEIGSILPIG
;
A
#
# COMPACT_ATOMS: atom_id res chain seq x y z
N MET A 1 25.29 -37.34 52.36
CA MET A 1 24.91 -35.91 52.18
C MET A 1 25.96 -35.09 51.43
N LYS A 2 27.27 -35.23 51.66
CA LYS A 2 28.28 -34.41 50.93
C LYS A 2 28.33 -34.57 49.37
N ARG A 3 27.96 -35.74 48.80
CA ARG A 3 28.00 -35.98 47.36
C ARG A 3 26.81 -35.38 46.59
N ILE A 4 25.67 -35.16 47.21
CA ILE A 4 24.47 -34.58 46.62
C ILE A 4 24.62 -33.05 46.49
N THR A 5 25.22 -32.42 47.50
CA THR A 5 25.50 -30.97 47.49
C THR A 5 26.53 -30.58 46.43
N THR A 6 27.51 -31.45 46.15
CA THR A 6 28.52 -31.17 45.11
C THR A 6 27.93 -31.26 43.68
N LEU A 7 27.03 -32.22 43.41
CA LEU A 7 26.33 -32.35 42.13
C LEU A 7 25.37 -31.17 41.87
N PHE A 8 24.69 -30.67 42.89
CA PHE A 8 23.84 -29.48 42.76
C PHE A 8 24.66 -28.20 42.49
N LEU A 9 25.82 -28.07 43.14
CA LEU A 9 26.67 -26.89 42.93
C LEU A 9 27.35 -26.87 41.56
N THR A 10 27.75 -28.04 41.03
CA THR A 10 28.32 -28.14 39.66
C THR A 10 27.26 -27.95 38.58
N GLY A 11 26.03 -28.45 38.81
CA GLY A 11 24.91 -28.20 37.89
C GLY A 11 24.53 -26.72 37.83
N LEU A 12 24.52 -26.03 38.97
CA LEU A 12 24.22 -24.59 39.02
C LEU A 12 25.32 -23.75 38.37
N LEU A 13 26.59 -24.17 38.50
CA LEU A 13 27.74 -23.49 37.88
C LEU A 13 27.75 -23.67 36.34
N LEU A 14 27.38 -24.85 35.83
CA LEU A 14 27.26 -25.12 34.41
C LEU A 14 26.11 -24.34 33.77
N LEU A 15 24.96 -24.25 34.45
CA LEU A 15 23.82 -23.43 34.00
C LEU A 15 24.19 -21.94 33.97
N SER A 16 24.98 -21.43 34.92
CA SER A 16 25.41 -20.03 34.90
C SER A 16 26.42 -19.71 33.81
N LEU A 17 27.26 -20.65 33.39
CA LEU A 17 28.21 -20.47 32.28
C LEU A 17 27.52 -20.49 30.92
N ILE A 18 26.48 -21.31 30.77
CA ILE A 18 25.67 -21.35 29.53
C ILE A 18 24.86 -20.05 29.42
N ALA A 19 24.26 -19.58 30.50
CA ALA A 19 23.51 -18.32 30.53
C ALA A 19 24.39 -17.09 30.26
N CYS A 20 25.64 -17.10 30.74
CA CYS A 20 26.61 -16.04 30.52
C CYS A 20 27.08 -16.01 29.05
N GLY A 21 27.27 -17.19 28.44
CA GLY A 21 27.60 -17.31 27.03
C GLY A 21 26.45 -16.84 26.08
N ALA A 22 25.22 -17.23 26.39
CA ALA A 22 24.04 -16.82 25.62
C ALA A 22 23.83 -15.29 25.72
N LYS A 23 24.02 -14.69 26.89
CA LYS A 23 23.91 -13.24 27.07
C LYS A 23 24.96 -12.47 26.26
N GLY A 24 26.18 -12.97 26.18
CA GLY A 24 27.24 -12.38 25.35
C GLY A 24 26.94 -12.49 23.87
N ALA A 25 26.48 -13.67 23.43
CA ALA A 25 26.11 -13.90 22.04
C ALA A 25 24.89 -13.04 21.59
N TRP A 26 23.88 -12.88 22.45
CA TRP A 26 22.76 -11.99 22.20
C TRP A 26 23.23 -10.55 22.00
N GLN A 27 24.06 -10.04 22.90
CA GLN A 27 24.55 -8.67 22.86
C GLN A 27 25.35 -8.41 21.57
N GLU A 28 26.17 -9.37 21.15
CA GLU A 28 26.95 -9.28 19.91
C GLU A 28 26.04 -9.13 18.69
N GLN A 29 24.98 -9.93 18.58
CA GLN A 29 24.04 -9.84 17.47
C GLN A 29 23.21 -8.55 17.52
N TYR A 30 22.78 -8.14 18.69
CA TYR A 30 22.05 -6.90 18.87
C TYR A 30 22.90 -5.66 18.48
N ASP A 31 24.16 -5.59 18.97
CA ASP A 31 25.07 -4.49 18.64
C ASP A 31 25.42 -4.48 17.13
N LEU A 32 25.51 -5.64 16.51
CA LEU A 32 25.69 -5.79 15.07
C LEU A 32 24.50 -5.23 14.31
N GLY A 33 23.28 -5.60 14.72
CA GLY A 33 22.05 -5.07 14.15
C GLY A 33 21.93 -3.56 14.27
N MET A 34 22.21 -3.01 15.46
CA MET A 34 22.22 -1.57 15.68
C MET A 34 23.23 -0.82 14.80
N ARG A 35 24.40 -1.41 14.55
CA ARG A 35 25.38 -0.82 13.66
C ARG A 35 24.88 -0.79 12.22
N TYR A 36 24.34 -1.89 11.71
CA TYR A 36 23.78 -1.96 10.37
C TYR A 36 22.60 -1.01 10.19
N LEU A 37 21.72 -0.91 11.19
CA LEU A 37 20.60 0.04 11.16
C LEU A 37 21.09 1.49 11.04
N ASN A 38 22.11 1.87 11.80
CA ASN A 38 22.70 3.21 11.75
C ASN A 38 23.44 3.50 10.43
N GLU A 39 23.90 2.47 9.73
CA GLU A 39 24.55 2.57 8.41
C GLU A 39 23.53 2.59 7.26
N GLY A 40 22.23 2.35 7.54
CA GLY A 40 21.18 2.21 6.53
C GLY A 40 21.19 0.86 5.81
N ASN A 41 21.93 -0.13 6.32
CA ASN A 41 22.00 -1.50 5.81
C ASN A 41 20.88 -2.31 6.44
N TYR A 42 19.65 -2.06 6.01
CA TYR A 42 18.45 -2.53 6.70
C TYR A 42 18.26 -4.06 6.61
N GLU A 43 18.58 -4.70 5.49
CA GLU A 43 18.52 -6.16 5.35
C GLU A 43 19.45 -6.87 6.34
N GLU A 44 20.69 -6.41 6.45
CA GLU A 44 21.68 -6.96 7.38
C GLU A 44 21.30 -6.68 8.85
N ALA A 45 20.66 -5.54 9.10
CA ALA A 45 20.14 -5.22 10.42
C ALA A 45 19.04 -6.21 10.84
N VAL A 46 18.08 -6.50 9.96
CA VAL A 46 17.01 -7.48 10.21
C VAL A 46 17.59 -8.87 10.48
N ILE A 47 18.59 -9.31 9.70
CA ILE A 47 19.26 -10.61 9.90
C ILE A 47 19.90 -10.68 11.30
N ALA A 48 20.62 -9.65 11.70
CA ALA A 48 21.32 -9.61 12.98
C ALA A 48 20.34 -9.57 14.17
N PHE A 49 19.28 -8.74 14.10
CA PHE A 49 18.26 -8.71 15.14
C PHE A 49 17.46 -10.02 15.22
N THR A 50 17.17 -10.65 14.07
CA THR A 50 16.54 -11.97 14.06
C THR A 50 17.40 -13.02 14.76
N ALA A 51 18.72 -13.03 14.54
CA ALA A 51 19.65 -13.89 15.25
C ALA A 51 19.65 -13.60 16.77
N ALA A 52 19.56 -12.33 17.18
CA ALA A 52 19.43 -11.97 18.60
C ALA A 52 18.11 -12.53 19.18
N ILE A 53 16.99 -12.41 18.47
CA ILE A 53 15.68 -12.96 18.88
C ILE A 53 15.74 -14.49 19.05
N GLU A 54 16.44 -15.20 18.17
CA GLU A 54 16.62 -16.66 18.27
C GLU A 54 17.42 -17.07 19.52
N ILE A 55 18.35 -16.23 19.95
CA ILE A 55 19.16 -16.47 21.17
C ILE A 55 18.33 -16.21 22.43
N ASP A 56 17.55 -15.14 22.46
CA ASP A 56 16.71 -14.77 23.60
C ASP A 56 15.46 -14.02 23.15
N ALA A 57 14.38 -14.76 22.95
CA ALA A 57 13.07 -14.24 22.50
C ALA A 57 12.33 -13.40 23.56
N LYS A 58 12.83 -13.32 24.80
CA LYS A 58 12.16 -12.54 25.86
C LYS A 58 12.65 -11.09 25.93
N ARG A 59 13.47 -10.68 25.01
CA ARG A 59 14.07 -9.35 24.99
C ARG A 59 13.43 -8.48 23.90
N PRO A 60 12.59 -7.50 24.27
CA PRO A 60 11.82 -6.68 23.31
C PRO A 60 12.70 -5.82 22.40
N GLU A 61 13.92 -5.46 22.85
CA GLU A 61 14.79 -4.55 22.12
C GLU A 61 15.18 -5.09 20.73
N ALA A 62 15.34 -6.42 20.60
CA ALA A 62 15.68 -7.02 19.32
C ALA A 62 14.49 -7.02 18.33
N TYR A 63 13.27 -7.14 18.83
CA TYR A 63 12.07 -7.02 18.01
C TYR A 63 11.86 -5.58 17.54
N LEU A 64 12.09 -4.59 18.40
CA LEU A 64 12.05 -3.17 18.01
C LEU A 64 13.08 -2.89 16.91
N GLY A 65 14.33 -3.34 17.10
CA GLY A 65 15.36 -3.15 16.08
C GLY A 65 15.07 -3.83 14.76
N ALA A 66 14.50 -5.05 14.79
CA ALA A 66 14.07 -5.74 13.56
C ALA A 66 12.92 -4.99 12.87
N ALA A 67 11.96 -4.48 13.64
CA ALA A 67 10.87 -3.67 13.10
C ALA A 67 11.39 -2.37 12.45
N ASP A 68 12.33 -1.67 13.08
CA ASP A 68 12.97 -0.48 12.51
C ASP A 68 13.70 -0.81 11.20
N GLY A 69 14.34 -1.99 11.11
CA GLY A 69 14.96 -2.47 9.88
C GLY A 69 13.92 -2.68 8.77
N TYR A 70 12.81 -3.36 9.07
CA TYR A 70 11.72 -3.55 8.10
C TYR A 70 11.07 -2.22 7.68
N VAL A 71 10.88 -1.28 8.61
CA VAL A 71 10.39 0.07 8.29
C VAL A 71 11.36 0.79 7.34
N GLY A 72 12.67 0.67 7.58
CA GLY A 72 13.70 1.22 6.69
C GLY A 72 13.68 0.63 5.26
N LEU A 73 13.22 -0.61 5.11
CA LEU A 73 12.97 -1.28 3.83
C LEU A 73 11.62 -0.92 3.21
N GLY A 74 10.75 -0.21 3.93
CA GLY A 74 9.37 0.01 3.52
C GLY A 74 8.45 -1.22 3.68
N ASP A 75 8.95 -2.30 4.28
CA ASP A 75 8.19 -3.54 4.51
C ASP A 75 7.40 -3.46 5.83
N TYR A 76 6.33 -2.66 5.81
CA TYR A 76 5.47 -2.46 6.98
C TYR A 76 4.71 -3.74 7.40
N ALA A 77 4.47 -4.66 6.46
CA ALA A 77 3.82 -5.94 6.76
C ALA A 77 4.72 -6.81 7.66
N SER A 78 6.00 -6.96 7.30
CA SER A 78 6.99 -7.67 8.13
C SER A 78 7.27 -6.94 9.44
N ALA A 79 7.33 -5.60 9.44
CA ALA A 79 7.46 -4.80 10.65
C ALA A 79 6.32 -5.08 11.64
N ARG A 80 5.07 -5.12 11.14
CA ARG A 80 3.89 -5.45 11.94
C ARG A 80 3.99 -6.86 12.51
N SER A 81 4.28 -7.85 11.67
CA SER A 81 4.38 -9.26 12.07
C SER A 81 5.43 -9.49 13.17
N ILE A 82 6.59 -8.86 13.05
CA ILE A 82 7.67 -9.01 14.07
C ILE A 82 7.29 -8.35 15.39
N LEU A 83 6.59 -7.21 15.36
CA LEU A 83 6.10 -6.53 16.56
C LEU A 83 4.99 -7.33 17.27
N GLU A 84 4.03 -7.89 16.52
CA GLU A 84 2.98 -8.76 17.07
C GLU A 84 3.58 -9.98 17.76
N ARG A 85 4.53 -10.66 17.09
CA ARG A 85 5.28 -11.78 17.67
C ARG A 85 6.02 -11.36 18.93
N GLY A 86 6.72 -10.23 18.90
CA GLY A 86 7.46 -9.70 20.04
C GLY A 86 6.55 -9.38 21.22
N TYR A 87 5.41 -8.74 20.97
CA TYR A 87 4.41 -8.45 22.00
C TYR A 87 3.83 -9.73 22.61
N ALA A 88 3.49 -10.72 21.79
CA ALA A 88 3.00 -12.02 22.26
C ALA A 88 4.03 -12.75 23.13
N GLU A 89 5.33 -12.66 22.80
CA GLU A 89 6.41 -13.32 23.53
C GLU A 89 6.82 -12.60 24.82
N THR A 90 6.80 -11.27 24.83
CA THR A 90 7.38 -10.45 25.91
C THR A 90 6.32 -9.77 26.77
N GLY A 91 5.16 -9.42 26.19
CA GLY A 91 4.15 -8.56 26.82
C GLY A 91 4.61 -7.10 26.97
N ASP A 92 5.65 -6.67 26.25
CA ASP A 92 6.20 -5.33 26.39
C ASP A 92 5.35 -4.30 25.60
N GLU A 93 4.82 -3.31 26.30
CA GLU A 93 3.92 -2.29 25.74
C GLU A 93 4.62 -1.38 24.70
N SER A 94 5.93 -1.27 24.69
CA SER A 94 6.63 -0.48 23.68
C SER A 94 6.47 -1.06 22.27
N LEU A 95 6.43 -2.40 22.16
CA LEU A 95 6.16 -3.11 20.90
C LEU A 95 4.75 -2.86 20.41
N LYS A 96 3.78 -2.89 21.34
CA LYS A 96 2.38 -2.59 21.01
C LYS A 96 2.21 -1.13 20.56
N ASN A 97 2.82 -0.19 21.24
CA ASN A 97 2.74 1.22 20.88
C ASN A 97 3.32 1.48 19.49
N LEU A 98 4.44 0.84 19.13
CA LEU A 98 5.02 0.95 17.79
C LEU A 98 4.12 0.27 16.76
N LEU A 99 3.56 -0.90 17.06
CA LEU A 99 2.60 -1.61 16.20
C LEU A 99 1.37 -0.73 15.88
N ASP A 100 0.81 -0.06 16.90
CA ASP A 100 -0.35 0.82 16.76
C ASP A 100 -0.02 2.12 15.97
N ALA A 101 1.26 2.50 15.94
CA ALA A 101 1.75 3.68 15.20
C ALA A 101 2.13 3.38 13.74
N LEU A 102 2.32 2.10 13.38
CA LEU A 102 2.65 1.73 12.00
C LEU A 102 1.44 1.93 11.07
N PRO A 103 1.68 2.35 9.82
CA PRO A 103 0.65 2.31 8.80
C PRO A 103 0.02 0.92 8.72
N PHE A 104 -1.30 0.87 8.56
CA PHE A 104 -1.96 -0.40 8.31
C PHE A 104 -1.57 -0.90 6.91
N VAL A 105 -1.14 -2.15 6.83
CA VAL A 105 -0.81 -2.82 5.56
C VAL A 105 -1.46 -4.19 5.56
N TRP A 106 -2.18 -4.50 4.50
CA TRP A 106 -2.81 -5.79 4.33
C TRP A 106 -1.78 -6.92 4.27
N PRO A 107 -1.97 -8.05 4.99
CA PRO A 107 -1.12 -9.24 4.85
C PRO A 107 -1.09 -9.78 3.41
N ASP A 108 0.01 -10.43 3.03
CA ASP A 108 0.25 -10.99 1.69
C ASP A 108 -0.85 -11.96 1.24
N ASP A 109 -1.32 -12.81 2.15
CA ASP A 109 -2.31 -13.86 1.91
C ASP A 109 -3.77 -13.40 2.09
N THR A 110 -3.99 -12.11 2.34
CA THR A 110 -5.34 -11.55 2.40
C THR A 110 -5.99 -11.67 1.03
N VAL A 111 -7.14 -12.34 0.99
CA VAL A 111 -7.97 -12.42 -0.23
C VAL A 111 -8.66 -11.09 -0.45
N VAL A 112 -8.54 -10.58 -1.67
CA VAL A 112 -9.13 -9.31 -2.08
C VAL A 112 -10.65 -9.43 -2.13
N GLU A 113 -11.34 -8.54 -1.42
CA GLU A 113 -12.79 -8.42 -1.48
C GLU A 113 -13.16 -7.38 -2.54
N TRP A 114 -13.92 -7.80 -3.54
CA TRP A 114 -14.32 -6.95 -4.66
C TRP A 114 -15.76 -6.47 -4.46
N SER A 115 -15.95 -5.16 -4.44
CA SER A 115 -17.28 -4.54 -4.35
C SER A 115 -17.89 -4.25 -5.73
N ASP A 116 -17.07 -4.25 -6.79
CA ASP A 116 -17.49 -3.98 -8.16
C ASP A 116 -17.00 -5.09 -9.10
N PRO A 117 -17.92 -5.85 -9.74
CA PRO A 117 -17.55 -6.99 -10.59
C PRO A 117 -16.88 -6.58 -11.90
N VAL A 118 -17.11 -5.36 -12.39
CA VAL A 118 -16.47 -4.86 -13.61
C VAL A 118 -15.02 -4.47 -13.30
N PHE A 119 -14.80 -3.79 -12.17
CA PHE A 119 -13.46 -3.47 -11.69
C PHE A 119 -12.65 -4.74 -11.42
N GLU A 120 -13.26 -5.73 -10.73
CA GLU A 120 -12.65 -7.04 -10.49
C GLU A 120 -12.21 -7.69 -11.81
N GLN A 121 -13.12 -7.80 -12.79
CA GLN A 121 -12.83 -8.47 -14.06
C GLN A 121 -11.64 -7.81 -14.78
N LEU A 122 -11.65 -6.48 -14.90
CA LEU A 122 -10.58 -5.75 -15.56
C LEU A 122 -9.23 -5.97 -14.88
N VAL A 123 -9.19 -5.87 -13.55
CA VAL A 123 -7.93 -6.09 -12.80
C VAL A 123 -7.44 -7.51 -12.98
N ARG A 124 -8.33 -8.52 -12.86
CA ARG A 124 -7.98 -9.94 -13.07
C ARG A 124 -7.38 -10.20 -14.45
N GLU A 125 -7.93 -9.60 -15.48
CA GLU A 125 -7.39 -9.67 -16.84
C GLU A 125 -5.99 -9.07 -16.91
N ALA A 126 -5.80 -7.88 -16.32
CA ALA A 126 -4.52 -7.18 -16.36
C ALA A 126 -3.39 -7.90 -15.61
N ILE A 127 -3.70 -8.53 -14.46
CA ILE A 127 -2.71 -9.28 -13.66
C ILE A 127 -2.57 -10.75 -14.08
N GLY A 128 -3.38 -11.23 -15.04
CA GLY A 128 -3.30 -12.58 -15.57
C GLY A 128 -3.88 -13.68 -14.67
N ILE A 129 -4.80 -13.35 -13.74
CA ILE A 129 -5.47 -14.27 -12.81
C ILE A 129 -6.98 -14.28 -13.07
N PRO A 130 -7.46 -14.93 -14.14
CA PRO A 130 -8.87 -14.85 -14.56
C PRO A 130 -9.84 -15.60 -13.64
N SER A 131 -9.36 -16.44 -12.73
CA SER A 131 -10.18 -17.23 -11.80
C SER A 131 -9.42 -17.64 -10.55
N GLY A 132 -10.14 -17.99 -9.49
CA GLY A 132 -9.59 -18.31 -8.17
C GLY A 132 -9.48 -17.05 -7.29
N ASP A 133 -8.90 -17.22 -6.11
CA ASP A 133 -8.68 -16.11 -5.20
C ASP A 133 -7.56 -15.22 -5.74
N VAL A 134 -7.75 -13.91 -5.63
CA VAL A 134 -6.69 -12.90 -5.81
C VAL A 134 -6.28 -12.46 -4.42
N THR A 135 -5.00 -12.50 -4.14
CA THR A 135 -4.45 -12.03 -2.86
C THR A 135 -3.83 -10.65 -3.00
N VAL A 136 -3.61 -10.00 -1.87
CA VAL A 136 -2.89 -8.71 -1.83
C VAL A 136 -1.52 -8.85 -2.48
N LYS A 137 -0.84 -9.98 -2.28
CA LYS A 137 0.45 -10.28 -2.90
C LYS A 137 0.41 -10.27 -4.43
N ASP A 138 -0.68 -10.72 -5.02
CA ASP A 138 -0.84 -10.73 -6.48
C ASP A 138 -0.95 -9.31 -7.06
N LEU A 139 -1.42 -8.35 -6.24
CA LEU A 139 -1.54 -6.94 -6.61
C LEU A 139 -0.24 -6.14 -6.44
N ASP A 140 0.79 -6.68 -5.78
CA ASP A 140 2.07 -5.98 -5.55
C ASP A 140 2.79 -5.57 -6.83
N GLN A 141 2.51 -6.23 -7.94
CA GLN A 141 3.05 -5.89 -9.23
C GLN A 141 2.46 -4.60 -9.85
N VAL A 142 1.35 -4.09 -9.27
CA VAL A 142 0.64 -2.93 -9.80
C VAL A 142 1.09 -1.67 -9.09
N GLU A 143 1.93 -0.90 -9.77
CA GLU A 143 2.43 0.39 -9.32
C GLU A 143 1.66 1.56 -9.95
N GLN A 144 1.19 1.36 -11.17
CA GLN A 144 0.34 2.29 -11.90
C GLN A 144 -0.86 1.54 -12.49
N LEU A 145 -2.03 2.15 -12.38
CA LEU A 145 -3.28 1.59 -12.89
C LEU A 145 -3.98 2.60 -13.77
N VAL A 146 -4.29 2.22 -15.01
CA VAL A 146 -5.05 3.05 -15.96
C VAL A 146 -6.25 2.28 -16.46
N ILE A 147 -7.45 2.84 -16.25
CA ILE A 147 -8.72 2.29 -16.73
C ILE A 147 -9.47 3.39 -17.51
N MET A 148 -9.90 3.05 -18.71
CA MET A 148 -10.72 3.91 -19.59
C MET A 148 -12.09 3.25 -19.80
N GLY A 149 -13.12 3.79 -19.17
CA GLY A 149 -14.44 3.18 -19.16
C GLY A 149 -14.39 1.78 -18.53
N ASP A 150 -15.02 0.81 -19.20
CA ASP A 150 -14.99 -0.61 -18.86
C ASP A 150 -14.39 -1.47 -19.99
N THR A 151 -13.70 -0.84 -20.92
CA THR A 151 -13.20 -1.47 -22.15
C THR A 151 -11.69 -1.56 -22.24
N PHE A 152 -10.96 -0.79 -21.45
CA PHE A 152 -9.51 -0.77 -21.48
C PHE A 152 -8.91 -0.69 -20.10
N ILE A 153 -7.92 -1.54 -19.85
CA ILE A 153 -7.08 -1.50 -18.67
C ILE A 153 -5.60 -1.72 -19.06
N THR A 154 -4.73 -1.01 -18.39
CA THR A 154 -3.29 -1.30 -18.39
C THR A 154 -2.70 -1.07 -17.01
N ILE A 155 -1.69 -1.86 -16.66
CA ILE A 155 -0.90 -1.69 -15.45
C ILE A 155 0.53 -1.34 -15.83
N ASN A 156 1.18 -0.48 -15.03
CA ASN A 156 2.56 -0.04 -15.24
C ASN A 156 2.84 0.35 -16.70
N PRO A 157 2.04 1.22 -17.31
CA PRO A 157 2.21 1.56 -18.70
C PRO A 157 3.58 2.20 -18.91
N ASP A 158 4.30 1.74 -19.94
CA ASP A 158 5.42 2.51 -20.45
C ASP A 158 4.91 3.90 -20.88
N THR A 159 5.78 4.89 -20.92
CA THR A 159 5.45 6.31 -21.16
C THR A 159 4.79 6.59 -22.52
N GLU A 160 4.44 5.58 -23.28
CA GLU A 160 3.74 5.69 -24.57
C GLU A 160 2.23 5.87 -24.36
N TYR A 161 1.84 7.10 -24.06
CA TYR A 161 0.43 7.54 -24.04
C TYR A 161 -0.26 7.47 -25.43
N GLU A 162 0.34 6.82 -26.41
CA GLU A 162 -0.18 6.80 -27.79
C GLU A 162 -1.44 5.94 -27.95
N ARG A 163 -1.66 4.97 -27.07
CA ARG A 163 -2.80 4.04 -27.19
C ARG A 163 -4.11 4.57 -26.61
N TYR A 164 -4.05 5.48 -25.68
CA TYR A 164 -5.23 6.03 -25.02
C TYR A 164 -5.08 7.54 -24.82
N ALA A 165 -6.18 8.24 -25.02
CA ALA A 165 -6.27 9.64 -24.70
C ALA A 165 -7.70 9.95 -24.23
N TRP A 166 -7.83 10.88 -23.30
CA TRP A 166 -9.10 11.49 -22.98
C TRP A 166 -9.23 12.78 -23.78
N ARG A 167 -10.42 13.10 -24.23
CA ARG A 167 -10.74 14.39 -24.84
C ARG A 167 -11.74 15.12 -23.98
N SER A 168 -11.32 16.25 -23.47
CA SER A 168 -12.25 17.33 -23.18
C SER A 168 -12.75 17.88 -24.51
N VAL A 169 -14.00 17.63 -24.83
CA VAL A 169 -14.66 18.39 -25.89
C VAL A 169 -15.21 19.63 -25.19
N SER A 170 -14.49 20.74 -25.29
CA SER A 170 -15.07 22.05 -25.00
C SER A 170 -16.21 22.31 -25.99
N GLY A 171 -17.40 21.82 -25.67
CA GLY A 171 -18.63 22.17 -26.32
C GLY A 171 -18.87 23.65 -26.09
N ASP A 172 -19.18 24.39 -27.12
CA ASP A 172 -19.70 25.74 -27.02
C ASP A 172 -20.90 25.72 -26.05
N HIS A 173 -20.70 26.19 -24.82
CA HIS A 173 -21.70 26.23 -23.75
C HIS A 173 -22.92 27.13 -24.07
N THR A 174 -23.02 27.63 -25.29
CA THR A 174 -24.07 28.56 -25.71
C THR A 174 -25.27 27.94 -26.41
N SER A 175 -25.22 26.65 -26.76
CA SER A 175 -26.34 25.95 -27.36
C SER A 175 -26.82 24.77 -26.53
N GLY A 176 -27.96 24.90 -25.87
CA GLY A 176 -28.58 23.87 -25.03
C GLY A 176 -29.11 22.64 -25.78
N SER A 177 -28.36 22.12 -26.73
CA SER A 177 -28.64 20.85 -27.42
C SER A 177 -27.55 19.85 -27.04
N GLY A 178 -27.94 18.74 -26.40
CA GLY A 178 -27.14 17.69 -25.80
C GLY A 178 -25.83 17.42 -26.51
N SER A 179 -24.77 17.75 -25.82
CA SER A 179 -23.41 17.53 -26.30
C SER A 179 -23.09 16.05 -26.17
N LEU A 180 -22.80 15.42 -27.29
CA LEU A 180 -22.23 14.09 -27.33
C LEU A 180 -20.74 14.23 -27.01
N PHE A 181 -20.37 13.83 -25.85
CA PHE A 181 -18.96 13.81 -25.43
C PHE A 181 -18.33 12.50 -25.86
N ALA A 182 -17.20 12.57 -26.59
CA ALA A 182 -16.26 11.47 -26.57
C ALA A 182 -15.52 11.55 -25.22
N PHE A 183 -15.69 10.56 -24.37
CA PHE A 183 -15.05 10.55 -23.06
C PHE A 183 -13.58 10.18 -23.19
N TYR A 184 -13.25 9.24 -24.05
CA TYR A 184 -11.88 8.75 -24.22
C TYR A 184 -11.70 8.09 -25.61
N THR A 185 -10.43 7.91 -25.98
CA THR A 185 -10.03 7.11 -27.15
C THR A 185 -9.09 6.01 -26.69
N VAL A 186 -9.23 4.84 -27.30
CA VAL A 186 -8.30 3.71 -27.14
C VAL A 186 -8.01 3.18 -28.54
N ASP A 187 -6.73 3.04 -28.88
CA ASP A 187 -6.29 2.58 -30.20
C ASP A 187 -7.03 3.31 -31.36
N GLU A 188 -7.13 4.65 -31.26
CA GLU A 188 -7.80 5.54 -32.21
C GLU A 188 -9.35 5.39 -32.30
N VAL A 189 -9.96 4.51 -31.51
CA VAL A 189 -11.43 4.35 -31.42
C VAL A 189 -11.98 5.31 -30.36
N GLU A 190 -12.96 6.12 -30.75
CA GLU A 190 -13.66 7.05 -29.86
C GLU A 190 -14.80 6.35 -29.10
N TYR A 191 -14.83 6.53 -27.79
CA TYR A 191 -15.89 6.03 -26.90
C TYR A 191 -16.71 7.20 -26.36
N THR A 192 -18.02 7.13 -26.60
CA THR A 192 -18.99 8.19 -26.25
C THR A 192 -19.87 7.79 -25.06
N THR A 193 -19.64 6.63 -24.47
CA THR A 193 -20.36 6.13 -23.30
C THR A 193 -19.39 5.91 -22.15
N ARG A 194 -19.89 6.07 -20.94
CA ARG A 194 -19.15 5.70 -19.75
C ARG A 194 -19.15 4.19 -19.57
N GLY A 195 -18.15 3.67 -18.89
CA GLY A 195 -18.13 2.29 -18.40
C GLY A 195 -19.05 2.10 -17.19
N ALA A 196 -19.06 0.88 -16.67
CA ALA A 196 -20.00 0.47 -15.64
C ALA A 196 -19.41 0.40 -14.23
N ILE A 197 -18.16 0.85 -14.01
CA ILE A 197 -17.53 0.83 -12.68
C ILE A 197 -18.20 1.87 -11.79
N THR A 198 -18.63 1.44 -10.62
CA THR A 198 -19.32 2.28 -9.63
C THR A 198 -18.59 2.37 -8.30
N ASN A 199 -17.72 1.38 -8.00
CA ASN A 199 -17.02 1.28 -6.73
C ASN A 199 -15.54 0.88 -6.94
N VAL A 200 -14.66 1.51 -6.19
CA VAL A 200 -13.21 1.29 -6.24
C VAL A 200 -12.59 1.02 -4.87
N ASP A 201 -13.38 0.60 -3.88
CA ASP A 201 -12.90 0.32 -2.52
C ASP A 201 -11.77 -0.71 -2.49
N ALA A 202 -11.75 -1.65 -3.46
CA ALA A 202 -10.69 -2.64 -3.58
C ALA A 202 -9.30 -2.02 -3.88
N LEU A 203 -9.21 -0.73 -4.23
CA LEU A 203 -7.92 -0.03 -4.34
C LEU A 203 -7.13 -0.08 -3.02
N GLN A 204 -7.79 -0.18 -1.87
CA GLN A 204 -7.12 -0.30 -0.56
C GLN A 204 -6.13 -1.46 -0.47
N TYR A 205 -6.28 -2.49 -1.32
CA TYR A 205 -5.40 -3.66 -1.33
C TYR A 205 -4.15 -3.48 -2.20
N PHE A 206 -4.04 -2.38 -2.97
CA PHE A 206 -2.92 -2.12 -3.88
C PHE A 206 -1.80 -1.36 -3.16
N ARG A 207 -0.94 -2.08 -2.44
CA ARG A 207 0.07 -1.51 -1.55
C ARG A 207 1.14 -0.68 -2.25
N ASN A 208 1.47 -1.04 -3.49
CA ASN A 208 2.54 -0.41 -4.27
C ASN A 208 2.02 0.64 -5.27
N LEU A 209 0.69 0.84 -5.32
CA LEU A 209 0.08 1.79 -6.24
C LEU A 209 0.47 3.23 -5.86
N TYR A 210 1.12 3.94 -6.78
CA TYR A 210 1.41 5.36 -6.62
C TYR A 210 0.67 6.24 -7.62
N SER A 211 0.18 5.68 -8.73
CA SER A 211 -0.60 6.41 -9.74
C SER A 211 -1.84 5.64 -10.14
N VAL A 212 -3.00 6.29 -10.10
CA VAL A 212 -4.27 5.71 -10.48
C VAL A 212 -5.05 6.63 -11.40
N MET A 213 -5.48 6.09 -12.54
CA MET A 213 -6.34 6.77 -13.51
C MET A 213 -7.54 5.87 -13.81
N ILE A 214 -8.74 6.27 -13.39
CA ILE A 214 -9.99 5.57 -13.71
C ILE A 214 -10.99 6.61 -14.24
N VAL A 215 -11.09 6.70 -15.54
CA VAL A 215 -11.88 7.74 -16.20
C VAL A 215 -13.11 7.20 -16.89
N ALA A 216 -14.11 8.06 -17.07
CA ALA A 216 -15.35 7.78 -17.79
C ALA A 216 -16.11 6.56 -17.24
N ASN A 217 -16.44 6.59 -15.95
CA ASN A 217 -17.24 5.58 -15.26
C ASN A 217 -18.32 6.25 -14.38
N HIS A 218 -18.90 5.53 -13.45
CA HIS A 218 -19.94 6.00 -12.53
C HIS A 218 -19.52 5.94 -11.07
N ILE A 219 -18.24 6.18 -10.79
CA ILE A 219 -17.69 6.20 -9.43
C ILE A 219 -18.23 7.44 -8.71
N THR A 220 -18.77 7.23 -7.52
CA THR A 220 -19.33 8.29 -6.67
C THR A 220 -18.50 8.57 -5.42
N ASP A 221 -17.72 7.58 -4.99
CA ASP A 221 -16.90 7.63 -3.76
C ASP A 221 -15.46 7.22 -4.06
N VAL A 222 -14.53 8.05 -3.61
CA VAL A 222 -13.08 7.83 -3.68
C VAL A 222 -12.43 8.01 -2.31
N SER A 223 -13.21 7.88 -1.23
CA SER A 223 -12.72 8.00 0.16
C SER A 223 -11.63 6.99 0.51
N VAL A 224 -11.58 5.86 -0.18
CA VAL A 224 -10.50 4.86 -0.10
C VAL A 224 -9.11 5.48 -0.25
N LEU A 225 -8.98 6.56 -1.02
CA LEU A 225 -7.71 7.25 -1.22
C LEU A 225 -7.15 7.87 0.07
N ASN A 226 -7.99 8.19 1.08
CA ASN A 226 -7.54 8.74 2.35
C ASN A 226 -6.57 7.80 3.08
N ASP A 227 -6.74 6.49 2.90
CA ASP A 227 -5.95 5.45 3.54
C ASP A 227 -4.80 4.93 2.65
N MET A 228 -4.58 5.57 1.50
CA MET A 228 -3.55 5.21 0.51
C MET A 228 -2.47 6.30 0.37
N PRO A 229 -1.58 6.46 1.37
CA PRO A 229 -0.61 7.55 1.37
C PRO A 229 0.43 7.47 0.24
N ASN A 230 0.64 6.27 -0.33
CA ASN A 230 1.59 6.06 -1.42
C ASN A 230 1.08 6.57 -2.76
N VAL A 231 -0.24 6.76 -2.92
CA VAL A 231 -0.80 7.33 -4.15
C VAL A 231 -0.48 8.82 -4.19
N THR A 232 0.30 9.22 -5.17
CA THR A 232 0.72 10.61 -5.41
C THR A 232 0.01 11.23 -6.60
N ASP A 233 -0.47 10.40 -7.52
CA ASP A 233 -1.14 10.84 -8.75
C ASP A 233 -2.47 10.13 -8.89
N CYS A 234 -3.55 10.90 -9.09
CA CYS A 234 -4.86 10.32 -9.33
C CYS A 234 -5.67 11.13 -10.34
N TYR A 235 -6.43 10.41 -11.19
CA TYR A 235 -7.28 10.97 -12.22
C TYR A 235 -8.59 10.20 -12.30
N PHE A 236 -9.70 10.87 -11.98
CA PHE A 236 -11.05 10.29 -11.97
C PHE A 236 -12.03 11.06 -12.86
N TRP A 237 -11.54 11.62 -13.95
CA TRP A 237 -12.36 12.42 -14.87
C TRP A 237 -13.55 11.64 -15.45
N GLY A 238 -14.70 12.31 -15.63
CA GLY A 238 -15.91 11.70 -16.19
C GLY A 238 -16.60 10.69 -15.27
N ASN A 239 -16.40 10.79 -13.96
CA ASN A 239 -17.12 10.04 -12.94
C ASN A 239 -18.19 10.92 -12.24
N ASP A 240 -18.92 10.36 -11.30
CA ASP A 240 -20.03 11.03 -10.59
C ASP A 240 -19.64 11.38 -9.14
N ILE A 241 -18.36 11.73 -8.88
CA ILE A 241 -17.83 12.04 -7.55
C ILE A 241 -18.38 13.38 -7.08
N SER A 242 -19.01 13.40 -5.93
CA SER A 242 -19.58 14.59 -5.32
C SER A 242 -18.79 15.12 -4.11
N ASP A 243 -18.11 14.22 -3.36
CA ASP A 243 -17.20 14.60 -2.28
C ASP A 243 -15.76 14.56 -2.80
N LEU A 244 -15.17 15.75 -2.92
CA LEU A 244 -13.82 15.92 -3.46
C LEU A 244 -12.76 16.02 -2.36
N THR A 245 -13.18 15.97 -1.08
CA THR A 245 -12.26 16.05 0.07
C THR A 245 -11.09 15.04 -0.01
N PRO A 246 -11.29 13.77 -0.44
CA PRO A 246 -10.18 12.84 -0.59
C PRO A 246 -9.16 13.24 -1.65
N LEU A 247 -9.53 14.13 -2.58
CA LEU A 247 -8.69 14.59 -3.67
C LEU A 247 -7.91 15.87 -3.34
N GLU A 248 -8.26 16.60 -2.27
CA GLU A 248 -7.63 17.89 -1.90
C GLU A 248 -6.13 17.80 -1.60
N ARG A 249 -5.64 16.62 -1.22
CA ARG A 249 -4.21 16.38 -0.92
C ARG A 249 -3.32 16.31 -2.16
N PHE A 250 -3.89 16.15 -3.35
CA PHE A 250 -3.11 16.00 -4.58
C PHE A 250 -2.81 17.37 -5.20
N ASP A 251 -1.56 17.56 -5.63
CA ASP A 251 -1.14 18.78 -6.33
C ASP A 251 -1.36 18.64 -7.83
N PHE A 252 -2.48 19.16 -8.29
CA PHE A 252 -2.85 19.13 -9.70
C PHE A 252 -2.20 20.23 -10.54
N THR A 253 -1.44 21.14 -9.94
CA THR A 253 -0.88 22.32 -10.62
C THR A 253 0.33 22.00 -11.48
N ASN A 254 1.06 20.92 -11.20
CA ASN A 254 2.34 20.60 -11.85
C ASN A 254 2.27 19.57 -12.97
N HIS A 255 1.15 18.87 -13.16
CA HIS A 255 1.08 17.71 -14.09
C HIS A 255 0.10 17.84 -15.24
N GLY A 256 -0.36 19.05 -15.59
CA GLY A 256 -1.33 19.21 -16.71
C GLY A 256 -2.72 18.60 -16.43
N GLY A 257 -2.88 17.92 -15.29
CA GLY A 257 -4.13 17.31 -14.87
C GLY A 257 -5.18 18.30 -14.33
N PHE A 258 -4.78 19.55 -14.10
CA PHE A 258 -5.66 20.58 -13.56
C PHE A 258 -6.89 20.84 -14.48
N ALA A 259 -6.68 20.87 -15.80
CA ALA A 259 -7.77 21.07 -16.75
C ALA A 259 -8.82 19.94 -16.69
N ILE A 260 -8.41 18.72 -16.38
CA ILE A 260 -9.28 17.54 -16.29
C ILE A 260 -10.16 17.60 -15.05
N GLN A 261 -9.60 18.06 -13.95
CA GLN A 261 -10.35 18.18 -12.69
C GLN A 261 -11.24 19.43 -12.67
N GLU A 262 -10.79 20.51 -13.25
CA GLU A 262 -11.64 21.70 -13.40
C GLU A 262 -12.90 21.36 -14.22
N GLU A 263 -12.78 20.53 -15.26
CA GLU A 263 -13.93 20.05 -16.04
C GLU A 263 -14.79 19.05 -15.26
N GLN A 264 -14.20 18.18 -14.45
CA GLN A 264 -14.94 17.31 -13.54
C GLN A 264 -15.74 18.13 -12.50
N PHE A 265 -15.15 19.18 -11.95
CA PHE A 265 -15.83 20.13 -11.06
C PHE A 265 -16.99 20.86 -11.76
N LEU A 266 -16.84 21.21 -13.03
CA LEU A 266 -17.89 21.88 -13.79
C LEU A 266 -19.04 20.92 -14.19
N GLU A 267 -18.76 19.66 -14.49
CA GLU A 267 -19.79 18.65 -14.78
C GLU A 267 -20.63 18.27 -13.55
N ILE A 268 -20.05 18.24 -12.37
CA ILE A 268 -20.75 17.92 -11.10
C ILE A 268 -21.65 19.08 -10.66
N GLY A 269 -21.60 20.23 -11.35
CA GLY A 269 -22.42 21.39 -10.99
C GLY A 269 -22.08 21.99 -9.62
N SER A 270 -20.98 21.57 -9.01
CA SER A 270 -20.45 22.19 -7.81
C SER A 270 -19.79 23.49 -8.20
N ILE A 271 -20.50 24.56 -7.99
CA ILE A 271 -20.03 25.92 -8.12
C ILE A 271 -19.01 26.15 -7.02
N LEU A 272 -17.74 25.90 -7.30
CA LEU A 272 -16.73 26.58 -6.51
C LEU A 272 -16.72 28.04 -6.98
N PRO A 273 -16.86 29.02 -6.08
CA PRO A 273 -16.78 30.40 -6.49
C PRO A 273 -15.38 30.64 -7.06
N ILE A 274 -15.34 30.97 -8.33
CA ILE A 274 -14.13 31.50 -8.96
C ILE A 274 -13.88 32.84 -8.27
N GLY A 275 -12.90 32.83 -7.34
CA GLY A 275 -12.43 34.01 -6.64
C GLY A 275 -11.31 34.70 -7.42
#